data_1c5aa73d08c1a571b489c5d000788b64
#
_entry.id   1c5aa73d08c1a571b489c5d000788b64
#
_cell.length_a   1.000
_cell.length_b   1.000
_cell.length_c   1.000
_cell.angle_alpha   90.00
_cell.angle_beta   90.00
_cell.angle_gamma   90.00
#
_symmetry.space_group_name_H-M   'P 1'
#
loop_
_entity.id
_entity.type
_entity.pdbx_description
1 polymer ?
#
loop_
_entity_poly.entity_id
_entity_poly.type
_entity_poly.pdbx_seq_one_letter_code
_entity_poly.pdbx_strand_id
1 'polypeptide(L)'
;MGKRRHRQTEEYRSPDWKRRLFNGYVAAPLDNYIVLLLSAIGISGLAICAMVMLFQDAAIPENQTQVIFEAADYEIGEYNLKVCTDRGDVYIRLDSIRDSNRLYQQIDQGTVFSATYDAAYELPGVLLWELRDANTQYVTAEDVHKVLLFEQKDVFIVCTGLVFFAWGGFAGLYYVVSNAERFPRLAKLMIRKEFRRF
;
A
#
# COMPACT_ATOMS: atom_id res chain seq x y z
N MET A 1 53.79 -12.72 13.17
CA MET A 1 52.35 -12.28 13.05
C MET A 1 51.55 -12.98 11.93
N GLY A 2 52.17 -13.77 11.04
CA GLY A 2 51.50 -14.39 9.88
C GLY A 2 50.75 -15.70 10.16
N LYS A 3 51.11 -16.48 11.14
CA LYS A 3 50.54 -17.83 11.41
C LYS A 3 49.08 -17.84 11.93
N ARG A 4 48.63 -16.79 12.62
CA ARG A 4 47.25 -16.74 13.13
C ARG A 4 46.18 -16.47 12.05
N ARG A 5 46.57 -15.81 10.94
CA ARG A 5 45.63 -15.55 9.82
C ARG A 5 45.37 -16.79 8.95
N HIS A 6 46.37 -17.66 8.83
CA HIS A 6 46.23 -18.90 8.04
C HIS A 6 45.32 -19.93 8.73
N ARG A 7 45.42 -20.08 10.07
CA ARG A 7 44.59 -21.02 10.81
C ARG A 7 43.09 -20.65 10.78
N GLN A 8 42.76 -19.37 10.77
CA GLN A 8 41.34 -18.95 10.69
C GLN A 8 40.73 -19.15 9.30
N THR A 9 41.55 -19.13 8.23
CA THR A 9 41.06 -19.39 6.86
C THR A 9 40.93 -20.88 6.57
N GLU A 10 41.74 -21.76 7.19
CA GLU A 10 41.61 -23.21 7.04
C GLU A 10 40.43 -23.80 7.82
N GLU A 11 40.11 -23.27 9.01
CA GLU A 11 38.93 -23.67 9.78
C GLU A 11 37.61 -23.35 9.06
N TYR A 12 37.61 -22.30 8.22
CA TYR A 12 36.46 -21.90 7.40
C TYR A 12 36.33 -22.70 6.09
N ARG A 13 37.37 -23.39 5.64
CA ARG A 13 37.40 -24.23 4.43
C ARG A 13 37.07 -25.70 4.67
N SER A 14 36.90 -26.15 5.92
CA SER A 14 36.59 -27.53 6.20
C SER A 14 35.15 -27.88 5.79
N PRO A 15 34.90 -29.02 5.12
CA PRO A 15 33.55 -29.45 4.75
C PRO A 15 32.56 -29.57 5.93
N ASP A 16 33.08 -29.67 7.13
CA ASP A 16 32.33 -29.77 8.37
C ASP A 16 31.54 -28.47 8.73
N TRP A 17 31.90 -27.32 8.19
CA TRP A 17 31.16 -26.11 8.51
C TRP A 17 29.70 -26.17 8.01
N LYS A 18 29.41 -26.80 6.86
CA LYS A 18 28.06 -27.06 6.37
C LYS A 18 27.27 -27.97 7.31
N ARG A 19 27.93 -29.02 7.82
CA ARG A 19 27.35 -29.92 8.83
C ARG A 19 27.12 -29.23 10.17
N ARG A 20 28.02 -28.34 10.58
CA ARG A 20 27.87 -27.55 11.81
C ARG A 20 26.76 -26.47 11.68
N LEU A 21 26.57 -25.91 10.50
CA LEU A 21 25.43 -25.03 10.19
C LEU A 21 24.07 -25.76 10.30
N PHE A 22 24.03 -27.03 9.87
CA PHE A 22 22.80 -27.84 9.88
C PHE A 22 22.57 -28.63 11.18
N ASN A 23 23.59 -28.91 11.97
CA ASN A 23 23.50 -29.82 13.14
C ASN A 23 23.43 -29.11 14.50
N GLY A 24 22.81 -27.92 14.58
CA GLY A 24 22.42 -27.34 15.86
C GLY A 24 23.50 -26.56 16.63
N TYR A 25 24.74 -26.46 16.13
CA TYR A 25 25.75 -25.59 16.71
C TYR A 25 25.55 -24.10 16.31
N VAL A 26 24.61 -23.85 15.43
CA VAL A 26 24.23 -22.51 14.96
C VAL A 26 22.71 -22.43 14.98
N ALA A 27 22.11 -22.59 16.15
CA ALA A 27 20.67 -22.37 16.34
C ALA A 27 20.27 -20.93 15.99
N ALA A 28 21.12 -19.97 16.29
CA ALA A 28 20.83 -18.58 16.10
C ALA A 28 20.73 -18.07 14.64
N PRO A 29 21.53 -18.51 13.66
CA PRO A 29 21.26 -18.16 12.27
C PRO A 29 19.97 -18.77 11.74
N LEU A 30 19.61 -19.97 12.21
CA LEU A 30 18.35 -20.61 11.81
C LEU A 30 17.16 -19.84 12.38
N ASP A 31 17.24 -19.43 13.65
CA ASP A 31 16.19 -18.62 14.32
C ASP A 31 16.05 -17.27 13.63
N ASN A 32 17.14 -16.58 13.32
CA ASN A 32 17.12 -15.33 12.54
C ASN A 32 16.53 -15.54 11.15
N TYR A 33 16.75 -16.68 10.54
CA TYR A 33 16.22 -17.05 9.23
C TYR A 33 14.71 -17.27 9.28
N ILE A 34 14.23 -17.98 10.29
CA ILE A 34 12.81 -18.18 10.54
C ILE A 34 12.13 -16.84 10.84
N VAL A 35 12.74 -16.01 11.69
CA VAL A 35 12.21 -14.67 12.00
C VAL A 35 12.12 -13.80 10.73
N LEU A 36 13.14 -13.80 9.87
CA LEU A 36 13.13 -13.06 8.62
C LEU A 36 12.10 -13.59 7.63
N LEU A 37 11.95 -14.92 7.54
CA LEU A 37 10.91 -15.54 6.71
C LEU A 37 9.52 -15.16 7.20
N LEU A 38 9.26 -15.29 8.49
CA LEU A 38 7.98 -14.92 9.09
C LEU A 38 7.69 -13.42 8.93
N SER A 39 8.73 -12.58 9.04
CA SER A 39 8.61 -11.14 8.79
C SER A 39 8.28 -10.84 7.33
N ALA A 40 8.91 -11.51 6.37
CA ALA A 40 8.62 -11.35 4.94
C ALA A 40 7.18 -11.78 4.62
N ILE A 41 6.71 -12.89 5.18
CA ILE A 41 5.33 -13.37 5.05
C ILE A 41 4.36 -12.36 5.68
N GLY A 42 4.66 -11.87 6.89
CA GLY A 42 3.82 -10.91 7.61
C GLY A 42 3.69 -9.57 6.85
N ILE A 43 4.81 -9.02 6.37
CA ILE A 43 4.83 -7.80 5.56
C ILE A 43 4.02 -8.00 4.28
N SER A 44 4.18 -9.14 3.59
CA SER A 44 3.43 -9.44 2.37
C SER A 44 1.94 -9.57 2.65
N GLY A 45 1.55 -10.23 3.73
CA GLY A 45 0.15 -10.35 4.15
C GLY A 45 -0.48 -8.99 4.42
N LEU A 46 0.19 -8.13 5.19
CA LEU A 46 -0.28 -6.78 5.48
C LEU A 46 -0.39 -5.92 4.21
N ALA A 47 0.61 -5.99 3.32
CA ALA A 47 0.58 -5.25 2.07
C ALA A 47 -0.57 -5.71 1.15
N ILE A 48 -0.81 -7.03 1.05
CA ILE A 48 -1.92 -7.57 0.27
C ILE A 48 -3.26 -7.14 0.88
N CYS A 49 -3.43 -7.23 2.20
CA CYS A 49 -4.65 -6.75 2.86
C CYS A 49 -4.90 -5.26 2.60
N ALA A 50 -3.86 -4.43 2.72
CA ALA A 50 -3.97 -3.00 2.42
C ALA A 50 -4.38 -2.75 0.96
N MET A 51 -3.76 -3.47 0.01
CA MET A 51 -4.13 -3.35 -1.41
C MET A 51 -5.58 -3.76 -1.65
N VAL A 52 -6.05 -4.85 -1.05
CA VAL A 52 -7.45 -5.31 -1.21
C VAL A 52 -8.43 -4.28 -0.65
N MET A 53 -8.16 -3.72 0.54
CA MET A 53 -9.00 -2.67 1.13
C MET A 53 -9.08 -1.44 0.22
N LEU A 54 -7.93 -0.97 -0.30
CA LEU A 54 -7.89 0.17 -1.20
C LEU A 54 -8.68 -0.08 -2.50
N PHE A 55 -8.61 -1.29 -3.05
CA PHE A 55 -9.40 -1.66 -4.22
C PHE A 55 -10.90 -1.67 -3.94
N GLN A 56 -11.30 -2.13 -2.75
CA GLN A 56 -12.71 -2.12 -2.34
C GLN A 56 -13.22 -0.69 -2.17
N ASP A 57 -12.43 0.19 -1.55
CA ASP A 57 -12.80 1.60 -1.35
C ASP A 57 -12.90 2.39 -2.66
N ALA A 58 -12.15 1.98 -3.70
CA ALA A 58 -12.22 2.60 -5.02
C ALA A 58 -13.28 1.98 -5.94
N ALA A 59 -13.83 0.81 -5.58
CA ALA A 59 -14.80 0.12 -6.41
C ALA A 59 -16.11 0.91 -6.52
N ILE A 60 -16.70 0.92 -7.73
CA ILE A 60 -18.02 1.49 -7.94
C ILE A 60 -19.01 0.70 -7.07
N PRO A 61 -19.81 1.35 -6.20
CA PRO A 61 -20.76 0.65 -5.35
C PRO A 61 -21.79 -0.13 -6.16
N GLU A 62 -22.03 -1.37 -5.77
CA GLU A 62 -23.07 -2.20 -6.40
C GLU A 62 -24.47 -1.65 -6.14
N ASN A 63 -24.68 -1.10 -4.93
CA ASN A 63 -25.94 -0.52 -4.50
C ASN A 63 -25.78 0.98 -4.40
N GLN A 64 -26.43 1.70 -5.30
CA GLN A 64 -26.43 3.15 -5.32
C GLN A 64 -27.81 3.71 -5.00
N THR A 65 -27.82 4.78 -4.21
CA THR A 65 -29.06 5.52 -3.89
C THR A 65 -29.03 6.82 -4.67
N GLN A 66 -30.16 7.12 -5.33
CA GLN A 66 -30.33 8.40 -6.01
C GLN A 66 -30.90 9.43 -5.05
N VAL A 67 -30.36 10.63 -5.12
CA VAL A 67 -30.83 11.79 -4.37
C VAL A 67 -31.04 12.98 -5.32
N ILE A 68 -32.03 13.79 -5.03
CA ILE A 68 -32.27 15.06 -5.69
C ILE A 68 -32.15 16.13 -4.62
N PHE A 69 -31.35 17.17 -4.89
CA PHE A 69 -31.09 18.26 -3.97
C PHE A 69 -30.90 19.57 -4.72
N GLU A 70 -31.17 20.68 -4.02
CA GLU A 70 -30.83 22.02 -4.45
C GLU A 70 -29.48 22.42 -3.81
N ALA A 71 -28.53 22.83 -4.63
CA ALA A 71 -27.26 23.35 -4.15
C ALA A 71 -27.37 24.80 -3.73
N ALA A 72 -26.90 25.12 -2.53
CA ALA A 72 -26.95 26.48 -1.97
C ALA A 72 -25.59 27.18 -2.02
N ASP A 73 -24.49 26.46 -1.84
CA ASP A 73 -23.12 26.98 -1.78
C ASP A 73 -22.10 25.88 -2.00
N TYR A 74 -20.82 26.22 -2.20
CA TYR A 74 -19.75 25.26 -2.31
C TYR A 74 -18.45 25.76 -1.69
N GLU A 75 -17.62 24.82 -1.25
CA GLU A 75 -16.29 25.05 -0.70
C GLU A 75 -15.28 24.15 -1.42
N ILE A 76 -14.23 24.74 -1.97
CA ILE A 76 -13.18 24.01 -2.68
C ILE A 76 -12.13 23.57 -1.66
N GLY A 77 -12.02 22.26 -1.40
CA GLY A 77 -10.97 21.67 -0.61
C GLY A 77 -9.76 21.25 -1.48
N GLU A 78 -8.84 20.55 -0.88
CA GLU A 78 -7.62 20.08 -1.59
C GLU A 78 -7.93 19.02 -2.67
N TYR A 79 -8.80 18.06 -2.35
CA TYR A 79 -9.18 16.95 -3.24
C TYR A 79 -10.66 16.87 -3.54
N ASN A 80 -11.47 17.57 -2.78
CA ASN A 80 -12.92 17.48 -2.85
C ASN A 80 -13.55 18.87 -2.97
N LEU A 81 -14.59 18.94 -3.76
CA LEU A 81 -15.57 19.99 -3.72
C LEU A 81 -16.65 19.60 -2.71
N LYS A 82 -16.82 20.39 -1.68
CA LYS A 82 -17.93 20.28 -0.74
C LYS A 82 -19.07 21.11 -1.27
N VAL A 83 -20.23 20.52 -1.45
CA VAL A 83 -21.45 21.21 -1.86
C VAL A 83 -22.43 21.21 -0.69
N CYS A 84 -22.83 22.42 -0.27
CA CYS A 84 -23.86 22.61 0.74
C CYS A 84 -25.23 22.51 0.08
N THR A 85 -26.08 21.62 0.59
CA THR A 85 -27.39 21.36 0.01
C THR A 85 -28.51 21.46 1.05
N ASP A 86 -29.75 21.50 0.60
CA ASP A 86 -30.94 21.45 1.45
C ASP A 86 -31.03 20.15 2.29
N ARG A 87 -30.26 19.11 1.92
CA ARG A 87 -30.20 17.82 2.62
C ARG A 87 -28.91 17.59 3.40
N GLY A 88 -28.06 18.63 3.49
CA GLY A 88 -26.75 18.59 4.12
C GLY A 88 -25.60 18.57 3.13
N ASP A 89 -24.38 18.49 3.64
CA ASP A 89 -23.18 18.58 2.82
C ASP A 89 -22.92 17.27 2.06
N VAL A 90 -22.52 17.40 0.80
CA VAL A 90 -22.08 16.29 -0.05
C VAL A 90 -20.69 16.59 -0.63
N TYR A 91 -19.96 15.57 -1.00
CA TYR A 91 -18.58 15.69 -1.50
C TYR A 91 -18.44 15.15 -2.92
N ILE A 92 -17.67 15.85 -3.74
CA ILE A 92 -17.36 15.49 -5.12
C ILE A 92 -15.84 15.51 -5.26
N ARG A 93 -15.24 14.51 -5.90
CA ARG A 93 -13.81 14.54 -6.23
C ARG A 93 -13.55 15.58 -7.31
N LEU A 94 -12.66 16.55 -7.04
CA LEU A 94 -12.36 17.66 -7.95
C LEU A 94 -11.92 17.18 -9.33
N ASP A 95 -11.01 16.20 -9.37
CA ASP A 95 -10.46 15.66 -10.62
C ASP A 95 -11.46 14.79 -11.41
N SER A 96 -12.62 14.45 -10.83
CA SER A 96 -13.70 13.76 -11.55
C SER A 96 -14.70 14.70 -12.23
N ILE A 97 -14.57 16.02 -12.02
CA ILE A 97 -15.50 17.00 -12.56
C ILE A 97 -15.10 17.35 -14.00
N ARG A 98 -15.97 17.07 -14.96
CA ARG A 98 -15.72 17.30 -16.39
C ARG A 98 -15.72 18.76 -16.78
N ASP A 99 -16.61 19.58 -16.17
CA ASP A 99 -16.75 21.02 -16.44
C ASP A 99 -17.00 21.76 -15.13
N SER A 100 -15.92 22.04 -14.43
CA SER A 100 -15.97 22.69 -13.12
C SER A 100 -16.55 24.12 -13.19
N ASN A 101 -16.20 24.90 -14.21
CA ASN A 101 -16.70 26.27 -14.34
C ASN A 101 -18.20 26.33 -14.50
N ARG A 102 -18.73 25.44 -15.32
CA ARG A 102 -20.18 25.34 -15.51
C ARG A 102 -20.87 24.82 -14.26
N LEU A 103 -20.29 23.85 -13.57
CA LEU A 103 -20.82 23.33 -12.31
C LEU A 103 -20.96 24.46 -11.27
N TYR A 104 -19.89 25.25 -11.07
CA TYR A 104 -19.89 26.35 -10.11
C TYR A 104 -20.97 27.38 -10.44
N GLN A 105 -21.10 27.76 -11.72
CA GLN A 105 -22.19 28.69 -12.17
C GLN A 105 -23.59 28.14 -11.87
N GLN A 106 -23.78 26.83 -12.04
CA GLN A 106 -25.07 26.20 -11.76
C GLN A 106 -25.37 26.13 -10.27
N ILE A 107 -24.36 25.90 -9.42
CA ILE A 107 -24.51 25.97 -7.96
C ILE A 107 -24.89 27.38 -7.53
N ASP A 108 -24.19 28.40 -8.03
CA ASP A 108 -24.47 29.80 -7.72
C ASP A 108 -25.90 30.24 -8.15
N GLN A 109 -26.48 29.56 -9.13
CA GLN A 109 -27.85 29.78 -9.60
C GLN A 109 -28.92 29.02 -8.81
N GLY A 110 -28.52 28.18 -7.81
CA GLY A 110 -29.46 27.38 -7.05
C GLY A 110 -30.09 26.25 -7.89
N THR A 111 -29.32 25.66 -8.77
CA THR A 111 -29.82 24.59 -9.66
C THR A 111 -30.11 23.32 -8.89
N VAL A 112 -31.17 22.63 -9.29
CA VAL A 112 -31.51 21.30 -8.75
C VAL A 112 -30.68 20.22 -9.46
N PHE A 113 -29.96 19.44 -8.69
CA PHE A 113 -29.12 18.33 -9.16
C PHE A 113 -29.73 16.97 -8.81
N SER A 114 -29.48 16.00 -9.67
CA SER A 114 -29.67 14.59 -9.38
C SER A 114 -28.30 13.94 -9.25
N ALA A 115 -28.09 13.23 -8.15
CA ALA A 115 -26.83 12.57 -7.84
C ALA A 115 -27.04 11.13 -7.38
N THR A 116 -25.98 10.32 -7.44
CA THR A 116 -25.94 8.99 -6.84
C THR A 116 -24.80 8.90 -5.84
N TYR A 117 -25.02 8.16 -4.77
CA TYR A 117 -24.03 7.84 -3.75
C TYR A 117 -24.19 6.39 -3.28
N ASP A 118 -23.21 5.87 -2.56
CA ASP A 118 -23.26 4.52 -2.02
C ASP A 118 -24.34 4.38 -0.96
N ALA A 119 -25.27 3.44 -1.18
CA ALA A 119 -26.38 3.17 -0.27
C ALA A 119 -25.98 2.68 1.13
N ALA A 120 -24.69 2.31 1.32
CA ALA A 120 -24.15 1.95 2.63
C ALA A 120 -23.99 3.14 3.57
N TYR A 121 -24.04 4.37 3.04
CA TYR A 121 -23.90 5.62 3.80
C TYR A 121 -25.20 6.42 3.81
N GLU A 122 -25.35 7.25 4.84
CA GLU A 122 -26.45 8.18 4.96
C GLU A 122 -25.99 9.62 4.83
N LEU A 123 -26.82 10.49 4.26
CA LEU A 123 -26.59 11.93 4.24
C LEU A 123 -26.60 12.49 5.68
N PRO A 124 -25.80 13.51 6.01
CA PRO A 124 -24.80 14.20 5.15
C PRO A 124 -23.41 13.56 5.13
N GLY A 125 -22.53 14.11 4.30
CA GLY A 125 -21.10 13.75 4.35
C GLY A 125 -20.69 12.64 3.38
N VAL A 126 -21.54 12.33 2.40
CA VAL A 126 -21.29 11.27 1.42
C VAL A 126 -20.54 11.75 0.19
N LEU A 127 -19.74 10.87 -0.40
CA LEU A 127 -19.12 11.06 -1.71
C LEU A 127 -20.14 10.74 -2.81
N LEU A 128 -20.30 11.69 -3.74
CA LEU A 128 -21.14 11.48 -4.91
C LEU A 128 -20.36 10.72 -5.99
N TRP A 129 -21.01 9.69 -6.55
CA TRP A 129 -20.49 8.90 -7.66
C TRP A 129 -20.97 9.43 -9.01
N GLU A 130 -22.14 10.04 -9.04
CA GLU A 130 -22.65 10.70 -10.22
C GLU A 130 -23.28 12.03 -9.84
N LEU A 131 -23.18 13.02 -10.73
CA LEU A 131 -23.83 14.31 -10.58
C LEU A 131 -24.27 14.82 -11.95
N ARG A 132 -25.54 15.21 -12.05
CA ARG A 132 -26.12 15.78 -13.26
C ARG A 132 -27.19 16.83 -12.95
N ASP A 133 -27.34 17.77 -13.83
CA ASP A 133 -28.55 18.59 -13.95
C ASP A 133 -29.47 18.04 -15.04
N ALA A 134 -30.50 18.79 -15.43
CA ALA A 134 -31.44 18.40 -16.47
C ALA A 134 -30.78 18.21 -17.84
N ASN A 135 -29.62 18.84 -18.12
CA ASN A 135 -29.03 18.94 -19.43
C ASN A 135 -27.59 18.44 -19.50
N THR A 136 -26.90 18.32 -18.35
CA THR A 136 -25.46 18.07 -18.30
C THR A 136 -25.11 17.07 -17.22
N GLN A 137 -24.24 16.12 -17.55
CA GLN A 137 -23.61 15.21 -16.58
C GLN A 137 -22.21 15.76 -16.25
N TYR A 138 -22.00 16.15 -14.99
CA TYR A 138 -20.75 16.72 -14.48
C TYR A 138 -19.78 15.67 -14.00
N VAL A 139 -20.30 14.63 -13.38
CA VAL A 139 -19.52 13.54 -12.77
C VAL A 139 -20.13 12.20 -13.17
N THR A 140 -19.29 11.25 -13.53
CA THR A 140 -19.69 9.84 -13.76
C THR A 140 -18.99 8.92 -12.78
N ALA A 141 -19.62 7.81 -12.45
CA ALA A 141 -19.04 6.79 -11.58
C ALA A 141 -17.68 6.28 -12.09
N GLU A 142 -17.51 6.22 -13.41
CA GLU A 142 -16.26 5.82 -14.03
C GLU A 142 -15.13 6.85 -13.81
N ASP A 143 -15.45 8.15 -13.88
CA ASP A 143 -14.47 9.22 -13.63
C ASP A 143 -14.03 9.22 -12.16
N VAL A 144 -14.99 9.11 -11.22
CA VAL A 144 -14.67 8.99 -9.78
C VAL A 144 -13.80 7.75 -9.50
N HIS A 145 -14.16 6.61 -10.07
CA HIS A 145 -13.38 5.38 -9.93
C HIS A 145 -11.93 5.55 -10.44
N LYS A 146 -11.73 6.17 -11.60
CA LYS A 146 -10.39 6.45 -12.15
C LYS A 146 -9.57 7.35 -11.24
N VAL A 147 -10.18 8.40 -10.69
CA VAL A 147 -9.51 9.33 -9.77
C VAL A 147 -9.10 8.63 -8.49
N LEU A 148 -10.00 7.85 -7.88
CA LEU A 148 -9.72 7.09 -6.67
C LEU A 148 -8.58 6.07 -6.88
N LEU A 149 -8.58 5.35 -8.00
CA LEU A 149 -7.48 4.44 -8.35
C LEU A 149 -6.15 5.18 -8.55
N PHE A 150 -6.19 6.36 -9.16
CA PHE A 150 -4.99 7.16 -9.37
C PHE A 150 -4.40 7.68 -8.05
N GLU A 151 -5.23 8.18 -7.15
CA GLU A 151 -4.81 8.63 -5.81
C GLU A 151 -4.16 7.48 -5.00
N GLN A 152 -4.65 6.25 -5.18
CA GLN A 152 -4.13 5.08 -4.48
C GLN A 152 -2.86 4.49 -5.11
N LYS A 153 -2.48 4.94 -6.30
CA LYS A 153 -1.33 4.42 -7.05
C LYS A 153 -0.03 4.45 -6.26
N ASP A 154 0.24 5.52 -5.52
CA ASP A 154 1.47 5.68 -4.76
C ASP A 154 1.55 4.69 -3.59
N VAL A 155 0.43 4.47 -2.90
CA VAL A 155 0.34 3.44 -1.84
C VAL A 155 0.56 2.05 -2.43
N PHE A 156 0.02 1.79 -3.62
CA PHE A 156 0.20 0.53 -4.34
C PHE A 156 1.67 0.27 -4.69
N ILE A 157 2.38 1.30 -5.18
CA ILE A 157 3.81 1.25 -5.48
C ILE A 157 4.62 0.97 -4.20
N VAL A 158 4.31 1.67 -3.11
CA VAL A 158 4.99 1.48 -1.81
C VAL A 158 4.76 0.07 -1.27
N CYS A 159 3.52 -0.42 -1.26
CA CYS A 159 3.19 -1.77 -0.80
C CYS A 159 3.92 -2.84 -1.63
N THR A 160 3.90 -2.70 -2.96
CA THR A 160 4.61 -3.60 -3.87
C THR A 160 6.11 -3.56 -3.63
N GLY A 161 6.69 -2.36 -3.46
CA GLY A 161 8.11 -2.17 -3.13
C GLY A 161 8.50 -2.84 -1.81
N LEU A 162 7.68 -2.74 -0.77
CA LEU A 162 7.90 -3.39 0.52
C LEU A 162 7.91 -4.92 0.39
N VAL A 163 7.01 -5.50 -0.39
CA VAL A 163 6.98 -6.95 -0.67
C VAL A 163 8.27 -7.38 -1.38
N PHE A 164 8.66 -6.69 -2.45
CA PHE A 164 9.90 -6.98 -3.15
C PHE A 164 11.13 -6.83 -2.27
N PHE A 165 11.19 -5.80 -1.43
CA PHE A 165 12.30 -5.58 -0.51
C PHE A 165 12.39 -6.68 0.55
N ALA A 166 11.26 -7.11 1.13
CA ALA A 166 11.20 -8.17 2.12
C ALA A 166 11.69 -9.51 1.54
N TRP A 167 11.19 -9.90 0.38
CA TRP A 167 11.59 -11.14 -0.29
C TRP A 167 12.99 -11.08 -0.89
N GLY A 168 13.38 -9.94 -1.44
CA GLY A 168 14.74 -9.69 -1.93
C GLY A 168 15.78 -9.78 -0.81
N GLY A 169 15.48 -9.19 0.35
CA GLY A 169 16.30 -9.28 1.55
C GLY A 169 16.42 -10.73 2.05
N PHE A 170 15.30 -11.46 2.11
CA PHE A 170 15.29 -12.86 2.47
C PHE A 170 16.11 -13.72 1.49
N ALA A 171 15.87 -13.57 0.18
CA ALA A 171 16.59 -14.31 -0.86
C ALA A 171 18.10 -13.97 -0.86
N GLY A 172 18.44 -12.69 -0.68
CA GLY A 172 19.84 -12.25 -0.57
C GLY A 172 20.55 -12.86 0.63
N LEU A 173 19.89 -12.88 1.78
CA LEU A 173 20.40 -13.55 2.98
C LEU A 173 20.59 -15.04 2.76
N TYR A 174 19.59 -15.70 2.17
CA TYR A 174 19.68 -17.11 1.82
C TYR A 174 20.87 -17.38 0.90
N TYR A 175 21.03 -16.57 -0.14
CA TYR A 175 22.12 -16.71 -1.09
C TYR A 175 23.47 -16.53 -0.43
N VAL A 176 23.64 -15.51 0.42
CA VAL A 176 24.89 -15.26 1.15
C VAL A 176 25.24 -16.40 2.11
N VAL A 177 24.26 -16.91 2.87
CA VAL A 177 24.46 -18.01 3.80
C VAL A 177 24.78 -19.30 3.04
N SER A 178 24.06 -19.59 1.95
CA SER A 178 24.28 -20.79 1.13
C SER A 178 25.62 -20.77 0.38
N ASN A 179 26.16 -19.57 0.11
CA ASN A 179 27.44 -19.38 -0.57
C ASN A 179 28.48 -18.67 0.32
N ALA A 180 28.52 -19.00 1.60
CA ALA A 180 29.42 -18.37 2.58
C ALA A 180 30.91 -18.42 2.19
N GLU A 181 31.31 -19.41 1.38
CA GLU A 181 32.66 -19.51 0.83
C GLU A 181 33.00 -18.35 -0.14
N ARG A 182 32.00 -17.87 -0.89
CA ARG A 182 32.17 -16.75 -1.81
C ARG A 182 32.07 -15.38 -1.12
N PHE A 183 31.34 -15.32 -0.01
CA PHE A 183 31.10 -14.08 0.75
C PHE A 183 31.56 -14.16 2.21
N PRO A 184 32.85 -14.47 2.47
CA PRO A 184 33.31 -14.77 3.84
C PRO A 184 33.17 -13.56 4.79
N ARG A 185 33.23 -12.33 4.27
CA ARG A 185 33.07 -11.11 5.10
C ARG A 185 31.63 -10.90 5.54
N LEU A 186 30.67 -11.07 4.62
CA LEU A 186 29.23 -10.94 4.92
C LEU A 186 28.72 -12.08 5.79
N ALA A 187 29.08 -13.32 5.47
CA ALA A 187 28.78 -14.48 6.30
C ALA A 187 29.34 -14.31 7.73
N LYS A 188 30.54 -13.76 7.88
CA LYS A 188 31.16 -13.48 9.18
C LYS A 188 30.46 -12.38 9.97
N LEU A 189 29.87 -11.39 9.32
CA LEU A 189 29.03 -10.37 9.97
C LEU A 189 27.72 -10.96 10.50
N MET A 190 27.12 -11.89 9.78
CA MET A 190 25.88 -12.56 10.17
C MET A 190 26.09 -13.58 11.29
N ILE A 191 27.23 -14.30 11.30
CA ILE A 191 27.54 -15.35 12.27
C ILE A 191 28.19 -14.79 13.55
N ARG A 192 28.74 -13.56 13.53
CA ARG A 192 29.67 -13.04 14.54
C ARG A 192 29.07 -12.79 15.93
N LYS A 193 27.77 -12.71 16.09
CA LYS A 193 27.18 -12.36 17.40
C LYS A 193 27.21 -13.51 18.42
N GLU A 194 27.35 -14.74 18.01
CA GLU A 194 27.23 -15.89 18.89
C GLU A 194 28.53 -16.62 19.19
N PHE A 195 29.53 -16.53 18.32
CA PHE A 195 30.85 -17.07 18.60
C PHE A 195 31.66 -16.32 19.69
N ARG A 196 31.11 -15.26 20.28
CA ARG A 196 31.72 -14.50 21.37
C ARG A 196 31.31 -14.99 22.77
N ARG A 197 30.49 -16.03 22.88
CA ARG A 197 30.02 -16.54 24.17
C ARG A 197 30.66 -17.90 24.57
N PHE A 198 31.68 -18.35 23.84
CA PHE A 198 32.53 -19.48 24.26
C PHE A 198 33.99 -19.13 24.18
#